data_59a3dbe717d9a4ee8077be6b78ce2bd5
#
_entry.id   59a3dbe717d9a4ee8077be6b78ce2bd5
#
_cell.length_a   1.000
_cell.length_b   1.000
_cell.length_c   1.000
_cell.angle_alpha   90.00
_cell.angle_beta   90.00
_cell.angle_gamma   90.00
#
_symmetry.space_group_name_H-M   'P 1'
#
loop_
_entity.id
_entity.type
_entity.pdbx_description
1 polymer ?
#
loop_
_entity_poly.entity_id
_entity_poly.type
_entity_poly.pdbx_seq_one_letter_code
_entity_poly.pdbx_strand_id
1 'polypeptide(L)'
;MNNKKNLLIIAGLAILAIIVIIIVANLGNRQAGPVSQSGEEIRIAPTDLDRETPIATPEEVMQAKPVIEGTSKVLDNVVVTPTGKPVKNDVRPGSPEAPQQTAPVNPETLPSDSVKLTGSAAGFSPDRFEVKAGQLVTLSLTSVDDMTHVLLFADPELSAVAIGVGPNETRAITFNAPKAGEYPFHCDVPGHLSRGEKGVMVVN
;
A
#
# COMPACT_ATOMS: atom_id res chain seq x y z
N MET A 1 61.86 -3.52 -23.35
CA MET A 1 60.72 -2.68 -22.98
C MET A 1 59.63 -3.42 -22.13
N ASN A 2 59.95 -4.59 -21.49
CA ASN A 2 58.96 -5.40 -20.77
C ASN A 2 59.00 -5.31 -19.23
N ASN A 3 60.07 -4.76 -18.65
CA ASN A 3 60.21 -4.78 -17.17
C ASN A 3 59.29 -3.82 -16.40
N LYS A 4 58.88 -2.72 -17.00
CA LYS A 4 57.98 -1.76 -16.32
C LYS A 4 56.53 -2.27 -16.18
N LYS A 5 56.05 -3.05 -17.18
CA LYS A 5 54.67 -3.65 -17.13
C LYS A 5 54.60 -4.74 -16.08
N ASN A 6 55.63 -5.58 -15.97
CA ASN A 6 55.67 -6.65 -14.97
C ASN A 6 55.77 -6.10 -13.54
N LEU A 7 56.51 -4.99 -13.34
CA LEU A 7 56.62 -4.34 -12.04
C LEU A 7 55.27 -3.75 -11.56
N LEU A 8 54.48 -3.17 -12.47
CA LEU A 8 53.15 -2.65 -12.15
C LEU A 8 52.15 -3.75 -11.80
N ILE A 9 52.22 -4.90 -12.46
CA ILE A 9 51.35 -6.05 -12.16
C ILE A 9 51.68 -6.64 -10.79
N ILE A 10 52.94 -6.79 -10.44
CA ILE A 10 53.38 -7.31 -9.16
C ILE A 10 53.00 -6.35 -8.02
N ALA A 11 53.14 -5.03 -8.21
CA ALA A 11 52.70 -4.03 -7.24
C ALA A 11 51.17 -4.05 -7.02
N GLY A 12 50.39 -4.21 -8.09
CA GLY A 12 48.92 -4.32 -8.00
C GLY A 12 48.46 -5.56 -7.24
N LEU A 13 49.08 -6.71 -7.46
CA LEU A 13 48.77 -7.95 -6.75
C LEU A 13 49.16 -7.89 -5.26
N ALA A 14 50.25 -7.22 -4.92
CA ALA A 14 50.65 -7.04 -3.52
C ALA A 14 49.66 -6.15 -2.75
N ILE A 15 49.16 -5.08 -3.37
CA ILE A 15 48.17 -4.20 -2.76
C ILE A 15 46.82 -4.94 -2.54
N LEU A 16 46.41 -5.75 -3.51
CA LEU A 16 45.20 -6.56 -3.40
C LEU A 16 45.27 -7.57 -2.25
N ALA A 17 46.41 -8.23 -2.09
CA ALA A 17 46.66 -9.17 -0.99
C ALA A 17 46.63 -8.50 0.38
N ILE A 18 47.16 -7.30 0.52
CA ILE A 18 47.12 -6.52 1.77
C ILE A 18 45.69 -6.12 2.13
N ILE A 19 44.87 -5.70 1.15
CA ILE A 19 43.50 -5.34 1.37
C ILE A 19 42.68 -6.55 1.86
N VAL A 20 42.89 -7.73 1.27
CA VAL A 20 42.20 -8.97 1.70
C VAL A 20 42.61 -9.35 3.11
N ILE A 21 43.87 -9.23 3.48
CA ILE A 21 44.38 -9.54 4.83
C ILE A 21 43.77 -8.57 5.86
N ILE A 22 43.61 -7.29 5.55
CA ILE A 22 42.97 -6.31 6.45
C ILE A 22 41.51 -6.61 6.65
N ILE A 23 40.80 -7.02 5.59
CA ILE A 23 39.36 -7.38 5.68
C ILE A 23 39.19 -8.63 6.53
N VAL A 24 40.02 -9.67 6.36
CA VAL A 24 39.91 -10.90 7.13
C VAL A 24 40.31 -10.68 8.61
N ALA A 25 41.31 -9.84 8.89
CA ALA A 25 41.72 -9.51 10.26
C ALA A 25 40.62 -8.69 11.00
N ASN A 26 39.88 -7.83 10.27
CA ASN A 26 38.80 -7.04 10.88
C ASN A 26 37.49 -7.85 11.11
N LEU A 27 37.30 -8.96 10.39
CA LEU A 27 36.20 -9.89 10.62
C LEU A 27 36.44 -10.85 11.80
N GLY A 28 37.71 -11.09 12.17
CA GLY A 28 38.09 -12.02 13.25
C GLY A 28 38.13 -11.42 14.66
N ASN A 29 38.01 -10.10 14.83
CA ASN A 29 38.19 -9.45 16.14
C ASN A 29 36.86 -8.95 16.77
N ARG A 30 35.76 -9.69 16.60
CA ARG A 30 34.59 -9.55 17.46
C ARG A 30 34.73 -10.52 18.60
N GLN A 31 35.52 -10.16 19.60
CA GLN A 31 35.51 -10.85 20.88
C GLN A 31 34.14 -10.67 21.54
N ALA A 32 33.46 -11.79 21.77
CA ALA A 32 32.32 -11.87 22.66
C ALA A 32 32.78 -11.45 24.08
N GLY A 33 32.29 -10.33 24.56
CA GLY A 33 32.44 -9.95 25.96
C GLY A 33 31.77 -10.97 26.89
N PRO A 34 32.19 -11.07 28.16
CA PRO A 34 31.64 -12.05 29.09
C PRO A 34 30.15 -11.81 29.30
N VAL A 35 29.34 -12.83 29.03
CA VAL A 35 27.93 -12.87 29.39
C VAL A 35 27.84 -12.96 30.90
N SER A 36 27.49 -11.85 31.54
CA SER A 36 27.05 -11.85 32.94
C SER A 36 25.66 -12.51 32.98
N GLN A 37 25.61 -13.75 33.46
CA GLN A 37 24.37 -14.40 33.85
C GLN A 37 23.87 -13.78 35.16
N SER A 38 23.17 -12.66 35.09
CA SER A 38 22.15 -12.31 36.07
C SER A 38 20.81 -12.64 35.40
N GLY A 39 20.15 -13.67 35.96
CA GLY A 39 18.82 -14.09 35.47
C GLY A 39 17.76 -13.05 35.81
N GLU A 40 17.72 -12.00 34.98
CA GLU A 40 16.60 -11.09 34.89
C GLU A 40 15.97 -11.39 33.52
N GLU A 41 14.94 -12.21 33.60
CA GLU A 41 14.04 -12.45 32.49
C GLU A 41 13.54 -11.07 32.02
N ILE A 42 14.20 -10.51 31.00
CA ILE A 42 13.68 -9.34 30.31
C ILE A 42 12.37 -9.81 29.68
N ARG A 43 11.28 -9.65 30.40
CA ARG A 43 9.96 -9.60 29.80
C ARG A 43 9.97 -8.39 28.88
N ILE A 44 10.32 -8.64 27.61
CA ILE A 44 10.01 -7.73 26.55
C ILE A 44 8.48 -7.66 26.60
N ALA A 45 7.97 -6.59 27.19
CA ALA A 45 6.56 -6.27 27.03
C ALA A 45 6.30 -6.28 25.52
N PRO A 46 5.27 -6.98 25.03
CA PRO A 46 4.94 -6.94 23.62
C PRO A 46 4.83 -5.46 23.25
N THR A 47 5.71 -5.04 22.36
CA THR A 47 5.66 -3.70 21.77
C THR A 47 4.22 -3.50 21.29
N ASP A 48 3.61 -2.38 21.64
CA ASP A 48 2.22 -1.98 21.38
C ASP A 48 1.84 -1.98 19.88
N LEU A 49 2.71 -2.48 19.01
CA LEU A 49 2.57 -2.53 17.56
C LEU A 49 1.64 -3.65 17.04
N ASP A 50 1.31 -4.66 17.88
CA ASP A 50 0.47 -5.80 17.46
C ASP A 50 -0.90 -5.83 18.14
N ARG A 51 -1.27 -4.80 18.87
CA ARG A 51 -2.57 -4.71 19.53
C ARG A 51 -3.61 -4.01 18.66
N GLU A 52 -3.82 -4.52 17.47
CA GLU A 52 -5.05 -4.23 16.73
C GLU A 52 -6.21 -4.98 17.41
N THR A 53 -6.64 -4.44 18.54
CA THR A 53 -7.88 -4.92 19.17
C THR A 53 -9.03 -4.65 18.20
N PRO A 54 -9.93 -5.63 18.01
CA PRO A 54 -11.17 -5.37 17.30
C PRO A 54 -11.88 -4.18 17.96
N ILE A 55 -12.31 -3.21 17.15
CA ILE A 55 -13.09 -2.06 17.63
C ILE A 55 -14.57 -2.43 17.84
N ALA A 56 -14.94 -3.67 17.43
CA ALA A 56 -16.30 -4.17 17.46
C ALA A 56 -16.35 -5.63 17.92
N THR A 57 -17.40 -5.97 18.59
CA THR A 57 -17.74 -7.36 18.92
C THR A 57 -18.20 -8.10 17.66
N PRO A 58 -18.16 -9.45 17.62
CA PRO A 58 -18.69 -10.23 16.51
C PRO A 58 -20.16 -9.93 16.20
N GLU A 59 -20.97 -9.61 17.22
CA GLU A 59 -22.39 -9.28 17.06
C GLU A 59 -22.58 -7.91 16.37
N GLU A 60 -21.84 -6.89 16.77
CA GLU A 60 -21.84 -5.57 16.13
C GLU A 60 -21.39 -5.66 14.67
N VAL A 61 -20.34 -6.46 14.37
CA VAL A 61 -19.88 -6.69 12.99
C VAL A 61 -20.95 -7.41 12.16
N MET A 62 -21.71 -8.33 12.75
CA MET A 62 -22.82 -8.99 12.05
C MET A 62 -23.94 -8.00 11.68
N GLN A 63 -24.20 -7.01 12.53
CA GLN A 63 -25.22 -5.97 12.31
C GLN A 63 -24.72 -4.83 11.42
N ALA A 64 -23.42 -4.62 11.34
CA ALA A 64 -22.82 -3.60 10.48
C ALA A 64 -23.10 -3.89 8.99
N LYS A 65 -23.34 -2.81 8.24
CA LYS A 65 -23.68 -2.89 6.81
C LYS A 65 -22.60 -2.21 5.96
N PRO A 66 -22.35 -2.70 4.74
CA PRO A 66 -21.53 -1.96 3.79
C PRO A 66 -22.28 -0.73 3.29
N VAL A 67 -21.55 0.29 2.83
CA VAL A 67 -22.15 1.46 2.13
C VAL A 67 -22.75 1.03 0.79
N ILE A 68 -22.05 0.12 0.11
CA ILE A 68 -22.51 -0.54 -1.12
C ILE A 68 -22.34 -2.04 -0.91
N GLU A 69 -23.30 -2.82 -1.36
CA GLU A 69 -23.21 -4.27 -1.29
C GLU A 69 -21.94 -4.78 -1.97
N GLY A 70 -21.16 -5.61 -1.26
CA GLY A 70 -19.87 -6.13 -1.71
C GLY A 70 -18.66 -5.31 -1.30
N THR A 71 -18.81 -4.10 -0.74
CA THR A 71 -17.70 -3.42 -0.05
C THR A 71 -17.55 -3.92 1.38
N SER A 72 -16.44 -3.55 2.03
CA SER A 72 -16.24 -3.78 3.45
C SER A 72 -17.36 -3.13 4.28
N LYS A 73 -17.68 -3.71 5.43
CA LYS A 73 -18.67 -3.17 6.36
C LYS A 73 -18.18 -1.90 7.03
N VAL A 74 -19.12 -1.07 7.49
CA VAL A 74 -18.84 0.17 8.21
C VAL A 74 -19.48 0.11 9.58
N LEU A 75 -18.72 0.47 10.61
CA LEU A 75 -19.18 0.61 11.99
C LEU A 75 -18.62 1.92 12.54
N ASP A 76 -19.49 2.76 13.10
CA ASP A 76 -19.10 4.06 13.68
C ASP A 76 -18.18 4.90 12.77
N ASN A 77 -18.51 4.93 11.47
CA ASN A 77 -17.75 5.64 10.44
C ASN A 77 -16.35 5.08 10.15
N VAL A 78 -16.05 3.87 10.64
CA VAL A 78 -14.81 3.14 10.37
C VAL A 78 -15.10 1.93 9.49
N VAL A 79 -14.30 1.75 8.44
CA VAL A 79 -14.37 0.54 7.60
C VAL A 79 -13.72 -0.61 8.33
N VAL A 80 -14.44 -1.72 8.47
CA VAL A 80 -13.99 -2.87 9.27
C VAL A 80 -13.89 -4.15 8.46
N THR A 81 -12.98 -5.00 8.88
CA THR A 81 -12.83 -6.37 8.40
C THR A 81 -13.98 -7.26 8.92
N PRO A 82 -14.17 -8.47 8.38
CA PRO A 82 -15.13 -9.43 8.94
C PRO A 82 -14.91 -9.80 10.42
N THR A 83 -13.71 -9.53 10.95
CA THR A 83 -13.36 -9.78 12.36
C THR A 83 -13.52 -8.55 13.26
N GLY A 84 -14.07 -7.43 12.74
CA GLY A 84 -14.30 -6.19 13.50
C GLY A 84 -13.06 -5.34 13.73
N LYS A 85 -11.95 -5.63 13.09
CA LYS A 85 -10.77 -4.76 13.09
C LYS A 85 -10.90 -3.68 12.02
N PRO A 86 -10.34 -2.48 12.19
CA PRO A 86 -10.20 -1.54 11.08
C PRO A 86 -9.51 -2.19 9.88
N VAL A 87 -9.96 -1.88 8.68
CA VAL A 87 -9.22 -2.27 7.47
C VAL A 87 -7.89 -1.54 7.40
N LYS A 88 -6.92 -2.13 6.72
CA LYS A 88 -5.61 -1.54 6.45
C LYS A 88 -5.53 -1.10 5.00
N ASN A 89 -5.18 0.15 4.80
CA ASN A 89 -5.00 0.70 3.45
C ASN A 89 -3.60 0.44 2.90
N ASP A 90 -2.62 0.04 3.73
CA ASP A 90 -1.20 -0.14 3.43
C ASP A 90 -0.78 -1.62 3.26
N VAL A 91 -1.75 -2.49 3.02
CA VAL A 91 -1.52 -3.92 2.78
C VAL A 91 -1.69 -4.25 1.28
N ARG A 92 -1.52 -5.52 0.94
CA ARG A 92 -1.76 -5.97 -0.44
C ARG A 92 -3.24 -5.87 -0.79
N PRO A 93 -3.60 -5.33 -1.98
CA PRO A 93 -4.98 -5.33 -2.47
C PRO A 93 -5.60 -6.73 -2.45
N GLY A 94 -6.86 -6.82 -2.04
CA GLY A 94 -7.59 -8.08 -1.97
C GLY A 94 -7.19 -9.01 -0.82
N SER A 95 -6.28 -8.60 0.08
CA SER A 95 -6.04 -9.35 1.31
C SER A 95 -7.24 -9.25 2.27
N PRO A 96 -7.40 -10.17 3.24
CA PRO A 96 -8.52 -10.13 4.19
C PRO A 96 -8.57 -8.86 5.06
N GLU A 97 -7.45 -8.15 5.20
CA GLU A 97 -7.34 -6.90 5.96
C GLU A 97 -7.57 -5.66 5.11
N ALA A 98 -7.53 -5.79 3.76
CA ALA A 98 -7.72 -4.70 2.82
C ALA A 98 -9.20 -4.29 2.70
N PRO A 99 -9.50 -3.04 2.33
CA PRO A 99 -10.82 -2.66 1.87
C PRO A 99 -11.22 -3.51 0.64
N GLN A 100 -12.47 -3.95 0.60
CA GLN A 100 -12.98 -4.81 -0.48
C GLN A 100 -13.68 -3.97 -1.55
N GLN A 101 -13.39 -4.24 -2.82
CA GLN A 101 -14.14 -3.65 -3.93
C GLN A 101 -15.38 -4.49 -4.25
N THR A 102 -16.40 -3.87 -4.82
CA THR A 102 -17.64 -4.53 -5.27
C THR A 102 -17.38 -5.46 -6.46
N ALA A 103 -18.30 -6.39 -6.71
CA ALA A 103 -18.58 -6.85 -8.07
C ALA A 103 -19.04 -5.67 -8.95
N PRO A 104 -19.18 -5.83 -10.28
CA PRO A 104 -19.76 -4.80 -11.12
C PRO A 104 -21.14 -4.36 -10.62
N VAL A 105 -21.37 -3.04 -10.53
CA VAL A 105 -22.59 -2.42 -10.03
C VAL A 105 -23.16 -1.44 -11.05
N ASN A 106 -24.45 -1.13 -10.93
CA ASN A 106 -25.06 -0.05 -11.70
C ASN A 106 -24.61 1.31 -11.11
N PRO A 107 -23.96 2.21 -11.88
CA PRO A 107 -23.52 3.50 -11.39
C PRO A 107 -24.64 4.39 -10.83
N GLU A 108 -25.89 4.17 -11.23
CA GLU A 108 -27.05 4.90 -10.71
C GLU A 108 -27.41 4.51 -9.27
N THR A 109 -26.97 3.33 -8.81
CA THR A 109 -27.22 2.86 -7.44
C THR A 109 -26.19 3.37 -6.43
N LEU A 110 -25.12 4.05 -6.90
CA LEU A 110 -24.09 4.59 -6.04
C LEU A 110 -24.65 5.75 -5.20
N PRO A 111 -24.26 5.85 -3.90
CA PRO A 111 -24.60 7.00 -3.07
C PRO A 111 -24.26 8.34 -3.73
N SER A 112 -25.08 9.35 -3.48
CA SER A 112 -24.91 10.67 -4.10
C SER A 112 -23.61 11.38 -3.68
N ASP A 113 -23.09 11.06 -2.51
CA ASP A 113 -21.84 11.59 -1.92
C ASP A 113 -20.59 10.78 -2.32
N SER A 114 -20.74 9.74 -3.15
CA SER A 114 -19.61 8.99 -3.68
C SER A 114 -18.75 9.83 -4.60
N VAL A 115 -17.43 9.67 -4.50
CA VAL A 115 -16.48 10.17 -5.50
C VAL A 115 -16.56 9.25 -6.72
N LYS A 116 -17.02 9.80 -7.84
CA LYS A 116 -17.25 9.05 -9.09
C LYS A 116 -16.20 9.43 -10.12
N LEU A 117 -15.35 8.48 -10.49
CA LEU A 117 -14.36 8.63 -11.54
C LEU A 117 -14.78 7.83 -12.77
N THR A 118 -14.44 8.33 -13.93
CA THR A 118 -14.45 7.58 -15.18
C THR A 118 -13.03 7.34 -15.67
N GLY A 119 -12.80 6.18 -16.27
CA GLY A 119 -11.53 5.82 -16.91
C GLY A 119 -11.74 5.64 -18.40
N SER A 120 -10.84 6.19 -19.20
CA SER A 120 -10.82 6.06 -20.66
C SER A 120 -9.41 6.24 -21.21
N ALA A 121 -9.20 6.00 -22.49
CA ALA A 121 -7.94 6.31 -23.18
C ALA A 121 -7.48 7.76 -23.03
N ALA A 122 -8.39 8.69 -22.69
CA ALA A 122 -8.07 10.08 -22.45
C ALA A 122 -7.59 10.36 -21.01
N GLY A 123 -7.68 9.40 -20.12
CA GLY A 123 -7.31 9.50 -18.71
C GLY A 123 -8.48 9.29 -17.76
N PHE A 124 -8.25 9.59 -16.47
CA PHE A 124 -9.28 9.62 -15.45
C PHE A 124 -10.00 10.97 -15.42
N SER A 125 -11.32 10.93 -15.17
CA SER A 125 -12.12 12.16 -15.03
C SER A 125 -13.12 12.00 -13.86
N PRO A 126 -13.11 12.95 -12.88
CA PRO A 126 -12.07 13.96 -12.70
C PRO A 126 -10.70 13.36 -12.39
N ASP A 127 -9.63 14.04 -12.76
CA ASP A 127 -8.25 13.66 -12.42
C ASP A 127 -7.78 14.22 -11.07
N ARG A 128 -8.63 15.02 -10.41
CA ARG A 128 -8.41 15.57 -9.07
C ARG A 128 -9.71 15.59 -8.29
N PHE A 129 -9.66 15.13 -7.05
CA PHE A 129 -10.76 15.25 -6.10
C PHE A 129 -10.25 15.49 -4.69
N GLU A 130 -11.12 15.99 -3.81
CA GLU A 130 -10.77 16.37 -2.44
C GLU A 130 -11.64 15.63 -1.43
N VAL A 131 -11.03 15.24 -0.32
CA VAL A 131 -11.67 14.60 0.84
C VAL A 131 -11.08 15.15 2.13
N LYS A 132 -11.69 14.87 3.28
CA LYS A 132 -11.15 15.24 4.59
C LYS A 132 -10.40 14.07 5.21
N ALA A 133 -9.38 14.37 6.04
CA ALA A 133 -8.65 13.36 6.81
C ALA A 133 -9.62 12.55 7.68
N GLY A 134 -9.48 11.21 7.66
CA GLY A 134 -10.35 10.27 8.38
C GLY A 134 -11.76 10.11 7.81
N GLN A 135 -12.13 10.85 6.76
CA GLN A 135 -13.44 10.73 6.13
C GLN A 135 -13.68 9.31 5.61
N LEU A 136 -14.90 8.81 5.81
CA LEU A 136 -15.37 7.63 5.10
C LEU A 136 -15.58 8.00 3.62
N VAL A 137 -14.78 7.41 2.74
CA VAL A 137 -14.78 7.68 1.30
C VAL A 137 -15.33 6.48 0.56
N THR A 138 -16.36 6.69 -0.23
CA THR A 138 -16.80 5.74 -1.25
C THR A 138 -16.29 6.25 -2.60
N LEU A 139 -15.36 5.52 -3.18
CA LEU A 139 -14.74 5.81 -4.47
C LEU A 139 -15.24 4.81 -5.50
N SER A 140 -15.70 5.26 -6.65
CA SER A 140 -16.06 4.41 -7.76
C SER A 140 -15.26 4.73 -9.02
N LEU A 141 -15.02 3.71 -9.82
CA LEU A 141 -14.42 3.82 -11.15
C LEU A 141 -15.37 3.17 -12.17
N THR A 142 -15.64 3.89 -13.24
CA THR A 142 -16.40 3.40 -14.41
C THR A 142 -15.49 3.43 -15.63
N SER A 143 -15.29 2.29 -16.32
CA SER A 143 -14.73 2.32 -17.67
C SER A 143 -15.80 2.82 -18.64
N VAL A 144 -15.50 3.84 -19.41
CA VAL A 144 -16.42 4.41 -20.42
C VAL A 144 -15.98 4.13 -21.85
N ASP A 145 -15.09 3.16 -22.01
CA ASP A 145 -14.60 2.65 -23.29
C ASP A 145 -14.46 1.11 -23.28
N ASP A 146 -13.87 0.54 -24.33
CA ASP A 146 -13.70 -0.89 -24.51
C ASP A 146 -12.45 -1.46 -23.81
N MET A 147 -11.85 -0.70 -22.87
CA MET A 147 -10.63 -1.06 -22.19
C MET A 147 -10.85 -1.38 -20.71
N THR A 148 -9.92 -2.17 -20.17
CA THR A 148 -9.77 -2.38 -18.74
C THR A 148 -8.97 -1.22 -18.15
N HIS A 149 -9.41 -0.71 -17.00
CA HIS A 149 -8.67 0.28 -16.21
C HIS A 149 -8.49 -0.22 -14.77
N VAL A 150 -7.34 0.10 -14.19
CA VAL A 150 -7.02 -0.23 -12.80
C VAL A 150 -6.52 1.03 -12.10
N LEU A 151 -7.33 1.61 -11.23
CA LEU A 151 -6.88 2.70 -10.37
C LEU A 151 -6.06 2.11 -9.22
N LEU A 152 -4.85 2.61 -9.04
CA LEU A 152 -3.97 2.30 -7.94
C LEU A 152 -3.29 3.57 -7.43
N PHE A 153 -3.21 3.74 -6.11
CA PHE A 153 -2.45 4.83 -5.50
C PHE A 153 -0.96 4.52 -5.51
N ALA A 154 -0.15 5.54 -5.82
CA ALA A 154 1.30 5.43 -5.81
C ALA A 154 1.88 5.44 -4.39
N ASP A 155 1.15 6.00 -3.42
CA ASP A 155 1.58 6.07 -2.02
C ASP A 155 1.34 4.74 -1.32
N PRO A 156 2.35 4.17 -0.61
CA PRO A 156 2.22 2.93 0.16
C PRO A 156 1.10 2.96 1.20
N GLU A 157 0.78 4.12 1.79
CA GLU A 157 -0.33 4.28 2.75
C GLU A 157 -1.70 3.90 2.16
N LEU A 158 -1.85 3.86 0.84
CA LEU A 158 -3.08 3.52 0.12
C LEU A 158 -2.92 2.35 -0.85
N SER A 159 -1.85 1.58 -0.72
CA SER A 159 -1.54 0.47 -1.65
C SER A 159 -2.66 -0.58 -1.75
N ALA A 160 -3.48 -0.75 -0.70
CA ALA A 160 -4.61 -1.67 -0.71
C ALA A 160 -5.88 -1.09 -1.34
N VAL A 161 -5.95 0.23 -1.57
CA VAL A 161 -7.09 0.90 -2.20
C VAL A 161 -6.92 0.83 -3.71
N ALA A 162 -7.45 -0.22 -4.31
CA ALA A 162 -7.34 -0.49 -5.74
C ALA A 162 -8.71 -0.84 -6.33
N ILE A 163 -9.02 -0.32 -7.53
CA ILE A 163 -10.26 -0.61 -8.25
C ILE A 163 -9.92 -1.03 -9.67
N GLY A 164 -10.26 -2.27 -10.03
CA GLY A 164 -10.14 -2.76 -11.40
C GLY A 164 -11.52 -2.88 -12.06
N VAL A 165 -11.67 -2.31 -13.25
CA VAL A 165 -12.91 -2.39 -14.04
C VAL A 165 -12.62 -2.92 -15.44
N GLY A 166 -13.50 -3.81 -15.93
CA GLY A 166 -13.53 -4.20 -17.33
C GLY A 166 -14.26 -3.16 -18.20
N PRO A 167 -14.31 -3.39 -19.51
CA PRO A 167 -15.03 -2.51 -20.44
C PRO A 167 -16.47 -2.24 -20.01
N ASN A 168 -16.85 -0.97 -19.93
CA ASN A 168 -18.20 -0.51 -19.53
C ASN A 168 -18.67 -1.00 -18.14
N GLU A 169 -17.75 -1.43 -17.29
CA GLU A 169 -18.04 -1.80 -15.90
C GLU A 169 -17.88 -0.61 -14.94
N THR A 170 -18.65 -0.65 -13.85
CA THR A 170 -18.46 0.21 -12.68
C THR A 170 -18.22 -0.66 -11.46
N ARG A 171 -17.22 -0.33 -10.67
CA ARG A 171 -16.99 -0.90 -9.34
C ARG A 171 -16.67 0.19 -8.33
N ALA A 172 -16.84 -0.12 -7.06
CA ALA A 172 -16.60 0.81 -5.97
C ALA A 172 -15.84 0.15 -4.83
N ILE A 173 -15.16 0.98 -4.05
CA ILE A 173 -14.47 0.61 -2.81
C ILE A 173 -14.79 1.64 -1.74
N THR A 174 -14.84 1.22 -0.48
CA THR A 174 -15.03 2.12 0.65
C THR A 174 -13.85 2.01 1.60
N PHE A 175 -13.26 3.13 1.98
CA PHE A 175 -12.08 3.20 2.86
C PHE A 175 -12.12 4.49 3.70
N ASN A 176 -11.32 4.56 4.76
CA ASN A 176 -11.11 5.83 5.47
C ASN A 176 -9.92 6.57 4.86
N ALA A 177 -10.13 7.85 4.57
CA ALA A 177 -9.07 8.70 4.03
C ALA A 177 -7.89 8.79 5.01
N PRO A 178 -6.64 8.80 4.51
CA PRO A 178 -5.45 8.94 5.35
C PRO A 178 -5.33 10.36 5.94
N LYS A 179 -4.18 10.67 6.54
CA LYS A 179 -3.86 12.03 6.99
C LYS A 179 -3.83 13.03 5.83
N ALA A 180 -3.88 14.33 6.15
CA ALA A 180 -3.78 15.40 5.17
C ALA A 180 -2.51 15.26 4.29
N GLY A 181 -2.70 15.43 2.98
CA GLY A 181 -1.63 15.26 1.99
C GLY A 181 -2.16 15.11 0.56
N GLU A 182 -1.24 14.98 -0.40
CA GLU A 182 -1.56 14.66 -1.77
C GLU A 182 -1.21 13.21 -2.07
N TYR A 183 -2.16 12.46 -2.60
CA TYR A 183 -2.06 11.03 -2.89
C TYR A 183 -2.26 10.80 -4.39
N PRO A 184 -1.18 10.76 -5.17
CA PRO A 184 -1.26 10.47 -6.59
C PRO A 184 -1.79 9.06 -6.86
N PHE A 185 -2.62 8.92 -7.89
CA PHE A 185 -3.07 7.63 -8.39
C PHE A 185 -2.86 7.54 -9.91
N HIS A 186 -2.82 6.32 -10.42
CA HIS A 186 -2.63 6.05 -11.84
C HIS A 186 -3.33 4.76 -12.26
N CYS A 187 -3.42 4.55 -13.56
CA CYS A 187 -3.84 3.27 -14.11
C CYS A 187 -2.63 2.31 -14.17
N ASP A 188 -2.77 1.14 -13.53
CA ASP A 188 -1.72 0.11 -13.46
C ASP A 188 -1.71 -0.83 -14.69
N VAL A 189 -2.62 -0.64 -15.63
CA VAL A 189 -2.60 -1.39 -16.89
C VAL A 189 -1.38 -0.94 -17.72
N PRO A 190 -0.56 -1.89 -18.24
CA PRO A 190 0.64 -1.55 -18.99
C PRO A 190 0.39 -0.56 -20.12
N GLY A 191 1.15 0.53 -20.15
CA GLY A 191 1.07 1.58 -21.16
C GLY A 191 0.03 2.70 -20.88
N HIS A 192 -0.91 2.49 -19.93
CA HIS A 192 -1.95 3.47 -19.64
C HIS A 192 -1.42 4.72 -18.94
N LEU A 193 -0.53 4.54 -17.97
CA LEU A 193 0.14 5.67 -17.30
C LEU A 193 0.87 6.59 -18.32
N SER A 194 1.54 6.03 -19.32
CA SER A 194 2.25 6.79 -20.35
C SER A 194 1.32 7.59 -21.26
N ARG A 195 0.03 7.22 -21.34
CA ARG A 195 -1.02 7.98 -22.06
C ARG A 195 -1.64 9.10 -21.23
N GLY A 196 -1.26 9.21 -19.94
CA GLY A 196 -1.77 10.25 -19.06
C GLY A 196 -2.90 9.80 -18.11
N GLU A 197 -3.16 8.48 -17.99
CA GLU A 197 -4.15 7.95 -17.06
C GLU A 197 -3.64 8.02 -15.62
N LYS A 198 -3.73 9.21 -15.03
CA LYS A 198 -3.29 9.52 -13.66
C LYS A 198 -4.14 10.64 -13.08
N GLY A 199 -4.05 10.81 -11.77
CA GLY A 199 -4.72 11.88 -11.04
C GLY A 199 -4.19 12.01 -9.63
N VAL A 200 -4.86 12.81 -8.80
CA VAL A 200 -4.50 13.05 -7.41
C VAL A 200 -5.73 13.18 -6.52
N MET A 201 -5.74 12.47 -5.40
CA MET A 201 -6.62 12.71 -4.28
C MET A 201 -5.93 13.70 -3.32
N VAL A 202 -6.61 14.76 -2.94
CA VAL A 202 -6.15 15.71 -1.94
C VAL A 202 -6.93 15.47 -0.65
N VAL A 203 -6.20 15.26 0.42
CA VAL A 203 -6.77 15.10 1.77
C VAL A 203 -6.50 16.37 2.56
N ASN A 204 -7.56 17.04 3.02
CA ASN A 204 -7.52 18.29 3.78
C ASN A 204 -7.74 18.05 5.28
#